data_abfa449a6c98411f7a5e9afc5c58081c
#
_entry.id   abfa449a6c98411f7a5e9afc5c58081c
#
_cell.length_a   1.000
_cell.length_b   1.000
_cell.length_c   1.000
_cell.angle_alpha   90.00
_cell.angle_beta   90.00
_cell.angle_gamma   90.00
#
_symmetry.space_group_name_H-M   'P 1'
#
loop_
_entity.id
_entity.type
_entity.pdbx_description
1 polymer ?
#
loop_
_entity_poly.entity_id
_entity_poly.type
_entity_poly.pdbx_seq_one_letter_code
_entity_poly.pdbx_strand_id
1 'polypeptide(L)'
;MANQDPQKVYVSFNGRSVTGWGEDGPVIQRPGRVQTNWGLQGYSESQQHYDGDRTITLNLYVSSEGYQYMRQCFYNRTRGELIVRDTNSDNPITYRVDIAQVKQLGDVQPGTNNQIEITWDCASEIIED
;
A
#
# COMPACT_ATOMS: atom_id res chain seq x y z
N MET A 1 -4.21 15.41 -21.14
CA MET A 1 -4.19 14.46 -20.04
C MET A 1 -2.74 14.21 -19.62
N ALA A 2 -2.46 14.37 -18.35
CA ALA A 2 -1.12 14.13 -17.87
C ALA A 2 -0.84 12.63 -17.80
N ASN A 3 0.27 12.21 -18.36
CA ASN A 3 0.70 10.83 -18.23
C ASN A 3 1.28 10.60 -16.85
N GLN A 4 0.83 9.55 -16.19
CA GLN A 4 1.40 9.17 -14.92
C GLN A 4 2.76 8.53 -15.14
N ASP A 5 3.73 8.98 -14.39
CA ASP A 5 5.09 8.47 -14.47
C ASP A 5 5.46 7.81 -13.15
N PRO A 6 5.65 6.48 -13.12
CA PRO A 6 6.01 5.79 -11.88
C PRO A 6 7.32 6.28 -11.28
N GLN A 7 8.21 6.86 -12.08
CA GLN A 7 9.46 7.42 -11.57
C GLN A 7 9.27 8.66 -10.71
N LYS A 8 8.09 9.28 -10.78
CA LYS A 8 7.73 10.43 -9.95
C LYS A 8 6.96 10.03 -8.70
N VAL A 9 6.88 8.75 -8.44
CA VAL A 9 6.26 8.21 -7.23
C VAL A 9 7.37 7.72 -6.31
N TYR A 10 7.30 8.11 -5.05
CA TYR A 10 8.30 7.75 -4.05
C TYR A 10 7.64 6.97 -2.93
N VAL A 11 8.25 5.86 -2.57
CA VAL A 11 7.76 5.00 -1.49
C VAL A 11 8.85 4.86 -0.45
N SER A 12 8.51 5.07 0.81
CA SER A 12 9.42 4.78 1.91
C SER A 12 8.69 4.03 3.00
N PHE A 13 9.38 3.08 3.61
CA PHE A 13 8.85 2.30 4.71
C PHE A 13 9.86 2.28 5.85
N ASN A 14 9.40 2.65 7.03
CA ASN A 14 10.22 2.70 8.24
C ASN A 14 11.49 3.55 8.05
N GLY A 15 11.35 4.67 7.31
CA GLY A 15 12.43 5.61 7.08
C GLY A 15 13.39 5.23 5.97
N ARG A 16 13.13 4.14 5.24
CA ARG A 16 14.00 3.69 4.15
C ARG A 16 13.24 3.67 2.83
N SER A 17 13.85 4.21 1.78
CA SER A 17 13.26 4.21 0.44
C SER A 17 13.10 2.79 -0.09
N VAL A 18 11.94 2.53 -0.69
CA VAL A 18 11.65 1.27 -1.35
C VAL A 18 11.67 1.51 -2.85
N THR A 19 12.49 0.77 -3.55
CA THR A 19 12.65 0.89 -5.00
C THR A 19 12.57 -0.48 -5.66
N GLY A 20 12.48 -0.49 -6.98
CA GLY A 20 12.52 -1.76 -7.72
C GLY A 20 11.20 -2.17 -8.33
N TRP A 21 10.23 -1.26 -8.43
CA TRP A 21 9.02 -1.53 -9.19
C TRP A 21 9.22 -1.15 -10.66
N GLY A 22 8.38 -1.74 -11.53
CA GLY A 22 8.39 -1.45 -12.95
C GLY A 22 7.42 -0.34 -13.32
N GLU A 23 6.63 -0.57 -14.37
CA GLU A 23 5.70 0.44 -14.88
C GLU A 23 4.50 0.64 -13.96
N ASP A 24 4.14 -0.37 -13.17
CA ASP A 24 3.00 -0.30 -12.26
C ASP A 24 3.46 0.22 -10.91
N GLY A 25 2.92 1.36 -10.51
CA GLY A 25 3.19 1.94 -9.21
C GLY A 25 2.38 1.29 -8.09
N PRO A 26 2.48 1.84 -6.87
CA PRO A 26 1.71 1.32 -5.75
C PRO A 26 0.21 1.53 -5.92
N VAL A 27 -0.57 0.59 -5.40
CA VAL A 27 -2.03 0.66 -5.37
C VAL A 27 -2.46 0.83 -3.93
N ILE A 28 -3.23 1.89 -3.68
CA ILE A 28 -3.71 2.22 -2.35
C ILE A 28 -5.19 1.88 -2.28
N GLN A 29 -5.53 0.91 -1.46
CA GLN A 29 -6.91 0.50 -1.25
C GLN A 29 -7.42 1.10 0.04
N ARG A 30 -8.40 1.97 -0.10
CA ARG A 30 -9.03 2.64 1.02
C ARG A 30 -10.26 1.84 1.46
N PRO A 31 -10.54 1.80 2.78
CA PRO A 31 -11.75 1.13 3.26
C PRO A 31 -12.98 1.98 3.02
N GLY A 32 -14.13 1.34 2.99
CA GLY A 32 -15.37 2.06 3.09
C GLY A 32 -15.51 2.66 4.48
N ARG A 33 -15.85 3.94 4.54
CA ARG A 33 -16.00 4.67 5.80
C ARG A 33 -17.35 4.45 6.45
N VAL A 34 -18.36 4.12 5.66
CA VAL A 34 -19.72 3.94 6.12
C VAL A 34 -20.24 2.65 5.56
N GLN A 35 -20.69 1.78 6.45
CA GLN A 35 -21.40 0.56 6.06
C GLN A 35 -22.86 0.74 6.41
N THR A 36 -23.74 0.62 5.41
CA THR A 36 -25.17 0.73 5.60
C THR A 36 -25.80 -0.66 5.54
N ASN A 37 -26.45 -1.06 6.62
CA ASN A 37 -27.21 -2.30 6.69
C ASN A 37 -28.69 -1.97 6.63
N TRP A 38 -29.41 -2.64 5.73
CA TRP A 38 -30.86 -2.51 5.62
C TRP A 38 -31.48 -3.60 6.47
N GLY A 39 -32.06 -3.18 7.58
CA GLY A 39 -32.73 -4.11 8.49
C GLY A 39 -34.01 -4.66 7.92
N LEU A 40 -34.49 -5.73 8.52
CA LEU A 40 -35.73 -6.37 8.12
C LEU A 40 -36.97 -5.49 8.31
N GLN A 41 -36.88 -4.49 9.16
CA GLN A 41 -37.95 -3.52 9.38
C GLN A 41 -37.92 -2.34 8.42
N GLY A 42 -37.03 -2.37 7.43
CA GLY A 42 -36.99 -1.35 6.42
C GLY A 42 -36.23 -0.09 6.80
N TYR A 43 -35.53 -0.06 7.91
CA TYR A 43 -34.67 1.04 8.24
C TYR A 43 -33.22 0.69 7.92
N SER A 44 -32.43 1.71 7.64
CA SER A 44 -31.00 1.53 7.43
C SER A 44 -30.23 1.84 8.72
N GLU A 45 -29.26 0.99 9.01
CA GLU A 45 -28.32 1.23 10.09
C GLU A 45 -26.99 1.60 9.48
N SER A 46 -26.48 2.77 9.87
CA SER A 46 -25.21 3.27 9.36
C SER A 46 -24.14 3.11 10.42
N GLN A 47 -23.09 2.38 10.09
CA GLN A 47 -21.93 2.21 10.96
C GLN A 47 -20.84 3.17 10.51
N GLN A 48 -20.69 4.27 11.23
CA GLN A 48 -19.74 5.32 10.84
C GLN A 48 -18.29 4.97 11.16
N HIS A 49 -18.08 3.91 11.94
CA HIS A 49 -16.72 3.48 12.30
C HIS A 49 -16.30 2.22 11.56
N TYR A 50 -17.01 1.91 10.47
CA TYR A 50 -16.62 0.77 9.66
C TYR A 50 -15.28 1.06 9.00
N ASP A 51 -14.29 0.28 9.39
CA ASP A 51 -12.98 0.26 8.76
C ASP A 51 -12.81 -1.08 8.07
N GLY A 52 -12.98 -1.08 6.75
CA GLY A 52 -12.63 -2.25 5.95
C GLY A 52 -11.12 -2.42 5.89
N ASP A 53 -10.68 -3.38 5.09
CA ASP A 53 -9.27 -3.60 4.92
C ASP A 53 -8.61 -2.40 4.24
N ARG A 54 -7.57 -1.89 4.86
CA ARG A 54 -6.72 -0.84 4.33
C ARG A 54 -5.42 -1.49 3.90
N THR A 55 -5.16 -1.48 2.61
CA THR A 55 -3.94 -2.11 2.09
C THR A 55 -3.26 -1.20 1.09
N ILE A 56 -1.94 -1.33 1.02
CA ILE A 56 -1.12 -0.74 -0.03
C ILE A 56 -0.34 -1.88 -0.66
N THR A 57 -0.42 -1.98 -1.98
CA THR A 57 0.18 -3.07 -2.74
C THR A 57 1.19 -2.51 -3.71
N LEU A 58 2.33 -3.16 -3.84
CA LEU A 58 3.40 -2.75 -4.74
C LEU A 58 4.09 -3.99 -5.30
N ASN A 59 4.30 -4.00 -6.61
CA ASN A 59 5.01 -5.09 -7.26
C ASN A 59 6.49 -4.74 -7.39
N LEU A 60 7.36 -5.58 -6.84
CA LEU A 60 8.81 -5.37 -6.86
C LEU A 60 9.49 -6.51 -7.59
N TYR A 61 10.52 -6.18 -8.36
CA TYR A 61 11.36 -7.20 -8.98
C TYR A 61 12.12 -7.97 -7.92
N VAL A 62 12.21 -9.29 -8.11
CA VAL A 62 12.91 -10.19 -7.16
C VAL A 62 14.36 -9.77 -6.97
N SER A 63 15.02 -9.25 -8.01
CA SER A 63 16.42 -8.86 -7.95
C SER A 63 16.63 -7.49 -7.28
N SER A 64 15.57 -6.77 -6.92
CA SER A 64 15.71 -5.42 -6.39
C SER A 64 16.08 -5.41 -4.92
N GLU A 65 16.76 -4.34 -4.50
CA GLU A 65 17.05 -4.13 -3.08
C GLU A 65 15.76 -3.90 -2.27
N GLY A 66 14.77 -3.27 -2.90
CA GLY A 66 13.48 -3.06 -2.26
C GLY A 66 12.81 -4.37 -1.88
N TYR A 67 12.85 -5.36 -2.76
CA TYR A 67 12.31 -6.67 -2.46
C TYR A 67 13.05 -7.35 -1.29
N GLN A 68 14.39 -7.27 -1.29
CA GLN A 68 15.19 -7.83 -0.21
C GLN A 68 14.83 -7.21 1.13
N TYR A 69 14.65 -5.89 1.15
CA TYR A 69 14.26 -5.18 2.35
C TYR A 69 12.85 -5.59 2.81
N MET A 70 11.91 -5.67 1.87
CA MET A 70 10.54 -6.07 2.20
C MET A 70 10.47 -7.50 2.72
N ARG A 71 11.27 -8.40 2.15
CA ARG A 71 11.35 -9.77 2.64
C ARG A 71 11.84 -9.82 4.08
N GLN A 72 12.87 -9.05 4.40
CA GLN A 72 13.35 -8.94 5.77
C GLN A 72 12.28 -8.39 6.71
N CYS A 73 11.57 -7.35 6.28
CA CYS A 73 10.51 -6.76 7.07
C CYS A 73 9.36 -7.75 7.30
N PHE A 74 9.06 -8.57 6.32
CA PHE A 74 8.01 -9.58 6.43
C PHE A 74 8.35 -10.61 7.50
N TYR A 75 9.54 -11.18 7.44
CA TYR A 75 9.95 -12.21 8.41
C TYR A 75 10.19 -11.64 9.79
N ASN A 76 10.67 -10.40 9.89
CA ASN A 76 10.89 -9.74 11.17
C ASN A 76 9.63 -9.10 11.73
N ARG A 77 8.52 -9.13 10.99
CA ARG A 77 7.24 -8.51 11.40
C ARG A 77 7.41 -7.04 11.75
N THR A 78 8.20 -6.35 10.94
CA THR A 78 8.50 -4.94 11.17
C THR A 78 7.26 -4.09 10.97
N ARG A 79 6.97 -3.22 11.93
CA ARG A 79 5.93 -2.20 11.83
C ARG A 79 6.61 -0.84 11.71
N GLY A 80 6.08 0.00 10.86
CA GLY A 80 6.65 1.31 10.68
C GLY A 80 5.78 2.22 9.86
N GLU A 81 6.25 3.45 9.67
CA GLU A 81 5.56 4.43 8.86
C GLU A 81 5.77 4.13 7.38
N LEU A 82 4.68 4.08 6.64
CA LEU A 82 4.71 3.91 5.19
C LEU A 82 4.26 5.22 4.54
N ILE A 83 5.09 5.73 3.65
CA ILE A 83 4.82 6.97 2.94
C ILE A 83 4.88 6.69 1.44
N VAL A 84 3.83 7.07 0.72
CA VAL A 84 3.79 7.05 -0.73
C VAL A 84 3.54 8.47 -1.20
N ARG A 85 4.47 9.02 -1.96
CA ARG A 85 4.36 10.38 -2.46
C ARG A 85 4.27 10.36 -3.98
N ASP A 86 3.17 10.91 -4.50
CA ASP A 86 2.95 11.04 -5.93
C ASP A 86 3.16 12.49 -6.33
N THR A 87 4.16 12.73 -7.17
CA THR A 87 4.48 14.08 -7.64
C THR A 87 4.12 14.29 -9.11
N ASN A 88 3.25 13.44 -9.67
CA ASN A 88 2.90 13.50 -11.09
C ASN A 88 1.98 14.66 -11.47
N SER A 89 1.33 15.27 -10.50
CA SER A 89 0.40 16.36 -10.77
C SER A 89 0.93 17.68 -10.22
N ASP A 90 0.27 18.80 -10.60
CA ASP A 90 0.59 20.10 -10.04
C ASP A 90 0.30 20.18 -8.53
N ASN A 91 -0.55 19.28 -8.06
CA ASN A 91 -0.87 19.15 -6.64
C ASN A 91 -0.39 17.78 -6.15
N PRO A 92 0.87 17.66 -5.72
CA PRO A 92 1.39 16.41 -5.23
C PRO A 92 0.58 15.90 -4.04
N ILE A 93 0.36 14.59 -4.01
CA ILE A 93 -0.39 13.94 -2.94
C ILE A 93 0.55 13.01 -2.19
N THR A 94 0.53 13.09 -0.86
CA THR A 94 1.28 12.20 0.00
C THR A 94 0.29 11.32 0.76
N TYR A 95 0.47 10.02 0.64
CA TYR A 95 -0.30 9.03 1.40
C TYR A 95 0.59 8.55 2.53
N ARG A 96 0.14 8.73 3.76
CA ARG A 96 0.93 8.36 4.94
C ARG A 96 0.15 7.42 5.83
N VAL A 97 0.80 6.37 6.27
CA VAL A 97 0.26 5.42 7.23
C VAL A 97 1.26 5.35 8.38
N ASP A 98 0.82 5.70 9.59
CA ASP A 98 1.73 5.74 10.74
C ASP A 98 2.19 4.34 11.16
N ILE A 99 1.30 3.35 11.05
CA ILE A 99 1.63 1.97 11.40
C ILE A 99 1.20 1.07 10.26
N ALA A 100 2.18 0.55 9.54
CA ALA A 100 1.98 -0.41 8.46
C ALA A 100 2.89 -1.62 8.69
N GLN A 101 2.46 -2.76 8.21
CA GLN A 101 3.22 -4.01 8.32
C GLN A 101 3.05 -4.79 7.03
N VAL A 102 4.12 -5.40 6.56
CA VAL A 102 4.02 -6.28 5.39
C VAL A 102 3.19 -7.49 5.79
N LYS A 103 2.05 -7.63 5.14
CA LYS A 103 1.06 -8.66 5.44
C LYS A 103 1.30 -9.91 4.64
N GLN A 104 1.71 -9.73 3.38
CA GLN A 104 1.81 -10.85 2.44
C GLN A 104 2.86 -10.57 1.38
N LEU A 105 3.65 -11.58 1.07
CA LEU A 105 4.51 -11.60 -0.11
C LEU A 105 3.90 -12.56 -1.12
N GLY A 106 3.93 -12.17 -2.39
CA GLY A 106 3.46 -13.04 -3.46
C GLY A 106 4.38 -14.24 -3.67
N ASP A 107 3.91 -15.14 -4.52
CA ASP A 107 4.65 -16.36 -4.83
C ASP A 107 5.91 -16.07 -5.63
N VAL A 108 6.98 -16.82 -5.33
CA VAL A 108 8.26 -16.68 -6.00
C VAL A 108 8.57 -17.96 -6.78
N GLN A 109 8.98 -17.77 -8.03
CA GLN A 109 9.55 -18.85 -8.82
C GLN A 109 11.06 -18.61 -8.90
N PRO A 110 11.87 -19.40 -8.18
CA PRO A 110 13.33 -19.23 -8.21
C PRO A 110 13.89 -19.37 -9.61
N GLY A 111 14.91 -18.58 -9.92
CA GLY A 111 15.55 -18.60 -11.21
C GLY A 111 14.97 -17.63 -12.22
N THR A 112 13.92 -16.90 -11.87
CA THR A 112 13.32 -15.89 -12.73
C THR A 112 13.34 -14.54 -12.05
N ASN A 113 13.39 -13.46 -12.83
CA ASN A 113 13.33 -12.11 -12.30
C ASN A 113 11.91 -11.57 -12.50
N ASN A 114 10.97 -12.14 -11.77
CA ASN A 114 9.58 -11.75 -11.81
C ASN A 114 9.31 -10.61 -10.83
N GLN A 115 8.19 -9.94 -11.03
CA GLN A 115 7.65 -9.01 -10.05
C GLN A 115 6.88 -9.80 -8.99
N ILE A 116 7.15 -9.46 -7.74
CA ILE A 116 6.47 -10.07 -6.59
C ILE A 116 5.59 -9.03 -5.95
N GLU A 117 4.35 -9.38 -5.72
CA GLU A 117 3.40 -8.49 -5.06
C GLU A 117 3.67 -8.42 -3.57
N ILE A 118 3.86 -7.20 -3.08
CA ILE A 118 4.03 -6.91 -1.66
C ILE A 118 2.76 -6.22 -1.19
N THR A 119 2.17 -6.71 -0.12
CA THR A 119 0.96 -6.11 0.44
C THR A 119 1.23 -5.68 1.87
N TRP A 120 1.03 -4.39 2.15
CA TRP A 120 1.06 -3.85 3.51
C TRP A 120 -0.34 -3.81 4.07
N ASP A 121 -0.46 -4.25 5.31
CA ASP A 121 -1.66 -4.01 6.09
C ASP A 121 -1.49 -2.69 6.84
N CYS A 122 -2.44 -1.79 6.67
CA CYS A 122 -2.39 -0.47 7.28
C CYS A 122 -3.17 -0.52 8.60
N ALA A 123 -2.44 -0.69 9.71
CA ALA A 123 -3.05 -0.76 11.03
C ALA A 123 -3.62 0.58 11.47
N SER A 124 -3.04 1.67 10.99
CA SER A 124 -3.56 3.02 11.23
C SER A 124 -4.24 3.56 9.98
N GLU A 125 -4.92 4.69 10.12
CA GLU A 125 -5.63 5.32 9.01
C GLU A 125 -4.66 5.80 7.94
N ILE A 126 -5.09 5.71 6.68
CA ILE A 126 -4.34 6.28 5.56
C ILE A 126 -4.66 7.77 5.49
N ILE A 127 -3.65 8.58 5.68
CA ILE A 127 -3.78 10.04 5.68
C ILE A 127 -3.32 10.55 4.31
N GLU A 128 -4.18 11.32 3.66
CA GLU A 128 -3.87 11.93 2.35
C GLU A 128 -3.69 13.42 2.54
N ASP A 129 -2.51 13.92 2.16
CA ASP A 129 -2.18 15.34 2.26
C ASP A 129 -1.98 15.98 0.90
#